data_99e1a54d4753fd1fb5234778ebccd607
#
_entry.id   99e1a54d4753fd1fb5234778ebccd607
#
_cell.length_a   1.000
_cell.length_b   1.000
_cell.length_c   1.000
_cell.angle_alpha   90.00
_cell.angle_beta   90.00
_cell.angle_gamma   90.00
#
_symmetry.space_group_name_H-M   'P 1'
#
loop_
_entity.id
_entity.type
_entity.pdbx_description
1 polymer ?
#
loop_
_entity_poly.entity_id
_entity_poly.type
_entity_poly.pdbx_seq_one_letter_code
_entity_poly.pdbx_strand_id
1 'polypeptide(L)'
;MQDRFMEAMGQRLGKIRKDSGLKQVPFAEALEVSQSAYNTYERGNREMPAKLLRLLHLKFNVNPAWMLTGEGSPYNRDKIDLFHQVMGAVDAFIARENCQVEPDKRLKLIRFLIDYAEQHGEFTEEVAEKYLRSAI
;
A
#
# COMPACT_ATOMS: atom_id res chain seq x y z
N MET A 1 0.78 30.33 -7.99
CA MET A 1 -0.31 29.36 -7.75
C MET A 1 0.30 28.00 -7.46
N GLN A 2 -0.13 27.36 -6.38
CA GLN A 2 0.40 26.07 -6.00
C GLN A 2 -0.19 24.97 -6.89
N ASP A 3 0.65 24.02 -7.31
CA ASP A 3 0.25 22.90 -8.15
C ASP A 3 -0.48 21.86 -7.31
N ARG A 4 -1.68 21.45 -7.73
CA ARG A 4 -2.47 20.42 -7.05
C ARG A 4 -1.74 19.08 -6.96
N PHE A 5 -0.95 18.75 -7.96
CA PHE A 5 -0.12 17.56 -7.98
C PHE A 5 0.90 17.59 -6.83
N MET A 6 1.62 18.70 -6.69
CA MET A 6 2.60 18.89 -5.61
C MET A 6 1.96 18.90 -4.23
N GLU A 7 0.79 19.52 -4.08
CA GLU A 7 0.03 19.50 -2.82
C GLU A 7 -0.35 18.08 -2.42
N ALA A 8 -0.87 17.32 -3.36
CA ALA A 8 -1.28 15.93 -3.11
C ALA A 8 -0.08 15.05 -2.72
N MET A 9 1.05 15.21 -3.41
CA MET A 9 2.29 14.51 -3.04
C MET A 9 2.78 14.92 -1.66
N GLY A 10 2.71 16.20 -1.32
CA GLY A 10 3.08 16.70 0.00
C GLY A 10 2.23 16.10 1.11
N GLN A 11 0.92 15.97 0.89
CA GLN A 11 0.00 15.33 1.84
C GLN A 11 0.33 13.86 2.04
N ARG A 12 0.65 13.15 0.95
CA ARG A 12 1.06 11.74 1.01
C ARG A 12 2.37 11.59 1.78
N LEU A 13 3.33 12.47 1.54
CA LEU A 13 4.59 12.50 2.28
C LEU A 13 4.34 12.69 3.78
N GLY A 14 3.47 13.62 4.16
CA GLY A 14 3.09 13.85 5.55
C GLY A 14 2.42 12.63 6.19
N LYS A 15 1.62 11.89 5.43
CA LYS A 15 1.02 10.63 5.89
C LYS A 15 2.10 9.60 6.23
N ILE A 16 3.07 9.41 5.34
CA ILE A 16 4.17 8.46 5.56
C ILE A 16 4.96 8.85 6.82
N ARG A 17 5.26 10.14 6.99
CA ARG A 17 5.94 10.61 8.19
C ARG A 17 5.16 10.28 9.46
N LYS A 18 3.87 10.57 9.48
CA LYS A 18 3.00 10.29 10.63
C LYS A 18 2.91 8.80 10.93
N ASP A 19 2.79 7.98 9.89
CA ASP A 19 2.77 6.52 10.03
C ASP A 19 4.08 6.00 10.64
N SER A 20 5.21 6.63 10.28
CA SER A 20 6.53 6.25 10.82
C SER A 20 6.71 6.62 12.30
N GLY A 21 5.87 7.50 12.83
CA GLY A 21 6.00 8.02 14.19
C GLY A 21 7.10 9.07 14.36
N LEU A 22 7.78 9.45 13.28
CA LEU A 22 8.87 10.41 13.33
C LEU A 22 8.38 11.84 13.16
N LYS A 23 9.06 12.77 13.81
CA LYS A 23 8.91 14.20 13.56
C LYS A 23 9.67 14.60 12.30
N GLN A 24 9.50 15.85 11.85
CA GLN A 24 10.09 16.31 10.60
C GLN A 24 11.61 16.17 10.56
N VAL A 25 12.33 16.56 11.64
CA VAL A 25 13.78 16.53 11.63
C VAL A 25 14.35 15.11 11.46
N PRO A 26 13.99 14.12 12.30
CA PRO A 26 14.52 12.78 12.11
C PRO A 26 14.05 12.13 10.80
N PHE A 27 12.87 12.45 10.34
CA PHE A 27 12.38 11.93 9.05
C PHE A 27 13.17 12.51 7.87
N ALA A 28 13.44 13.83 7.90
CA ALA A 28 14.28 14.49 6.91
C ALA A 28 15.68 13.91 6.87
N GLU A 29 16.28 13.66 8.05
CA GLU A 29 17.60 13.02 8.16
C GLU A 29 17.61 11.64 7.52
N ALA A 30 16.58 10.83 7.77
CA ALA A 30 16.46 9.51 7.16
C ALA A 30 16.38 9.60 5.64
N LEU A 31 15.78 10.65 5.11
CA LEU A 31 15.65 10.89 3.67
C LEU A 31 16.81 11.68 3.07
N GLU A 32 17.83 11.97 3.88
CA GLU A 32 19.05 12.66 3.45
C GLU A 32 18.79 14.05 2.86
N VAL A 33 17.81 14.77 3.42
CA VAL A 33 17.50 16.16 3.05
C VAL A 33 17.50 17.05 4.29
N SER A 34 17.72 18.34 4.10
CA SER A 34 17.60 19.32 5.21
C SER A 34 16.14 19.43 5.65
N GLN A 35 15.93 19.83 6.91
CA GLN A 35 14.58 20.08 7.41
C GLN A 35 13.87 21.14 6.57
N SER A 36 14.58 22.17 6.18
CA SER A 36 14.07 23.27 5.36
C SER A 36 13.56 22.76 3.99
N ALA A 37 14.37 21.94 3.30
CA ALA A 37 13.97 21.31 2.05
C ALA A 37 12.78 20.36 2.24
N TYR A 38 12.84 19.51 3.25
CA TYR A 38 11.76 18.58 3.57
C TYR A 38 10.43 19.33 3.76
N ASN A 39 10.46 20.42 4.52
CA ASN A 39 9.26 21.20 4.78
C ASN A 39 8.64 21.75 3.49
N THR A 40 9.45 22.16 2.51
CA THR A 40 8.92 22.62 1.21
C THR A 40 8.23 21.50 0.44
N TYR A 41 8.71 20.28 0.55
CA TYR A 41 8.09 19.11 -0.08
C TYR A 41 6.77 18.73 0.59
N GLU A 42 6.74 18.68 1.92
CA GLU A 42 5.52 18.31 2.65
C GLU A 42 4.40 19.34 2.47
N ARG A 43 4.76 20.63 2.34
CA ARG A 43 3.80 21.69 2.04
C ARG A 43 3.33 21.73 0.59
N GLY A 44 3.97 20.97 -0.29
CA GLY A 44 3.66 20.99 -1.71
C GLY A 44 4.14 22.23 -2.44
N ASN A 45 5.13 22.95 -1.88
CA ASN A 45 5.69 24.16 -2.47
C ASN A 45 6.81 23.86 -3.46
N ARG A 46 7.26 22.62 -3.50
CA ARG A 46 8.38 22.19 -4.34
C ARG A 46 8.16 20.74 -4.76
N GLU A 47 8.53 20.44 -6.00
CA GLU A 47 8.48 19.06 -6.52
C GLU A 47 9.51 18.18 -5.84
N MET A 48 9.10 16.97 -5.45
CA MET A 48 10.00 16.01 -4.83
C MET A 48 10.96 15.43 -5.85
N PRO A 49 12.28 15.42 -5.56
CA PRO A 49 13.24 14.81 -6.47
C PRO A 49 13.13 13.28 -6.45
N ALA A 50 13.55 12.64 -7.56
CA ALA A 50 13.54 11.20 -7.68
C ALA A 50 14.33 10.50 -6.56
N LYS A 51 15.42 11.10 -6.09
CA LYS A 51 16.20 10.59 -4.95
C LYS A 51 15.34 10.42 -3.71
N LEU A 52 14.45 11.38 -3.43
CA LEU A 52 13.56 11.32 -2.27
C LEU A 52 12.58 10.14 -2.41
N LEU A 53 11.98 9.98 -3.58
CA LEU A 53 11.09 8.85 -3.87
C LEU A 53 11.82 7.50 -3.69
N ARG A 54 13.05 7.43 -4.16
CA ARG A 54 13.87 6.23 -4.02
C ARG A 54 14.12 5.88 -2.55
N LEU A 55 14.47 6.85 -1.71
CA LEU A 55 14.73 6.62 -0.29
C LEU A 55 13.44 6.28 0.47
N LEU A 56 12.31 6.88 0.12
CA LEU A 56 11.02 6.49 0.67
C LEU A 56 10.72 5.01 0.37
N HIS A 57 10.97 4.58 -0.85
CA HIS A 57 10.80 3.18 -1.24
C HIS A 57 11.75 2.25 -0.49
N LEU A 58 13.04 2.58 -0.45
CA LEU A 58 14.05 1.70 0.13
C LEU A 58 14.00 1.64 1.67
N LYS A 59 13.75 2.78 2.33
CA LYS A 59 13.81 2.86 3.79
C LYS A 59 12.46 2.69 4.48
N PHE A 60 11.38 3.09 3.84
CA PHE A 60 10.03 3.08 4.44
C PHE A 60 9.04 2.18 3.71
N ASN A 61 9.52 1.44 2.72
CA ASN A 61 8.68 0.52 1.93
C ASN A 61 7.50 1.21 1.25
N VAL A 62 7.65 2.48 0.88
CA VAL A 62 6.61 3.24 0.21
C VAL A 62 6.45 2.77 -1.24
N ASN A 63 5.21 2.64 -1.67
CA ASN A 63 4.89 2.35 -3.07
C ASN A 63 5.02 3.63 -3.90
N PRO A 64 6.02 3.72 -4.83
CA PRO A 64 6.23 4.93 -5.62
C PRO A 64 5.02 5.30 -6.49
N ALA A 65 4.29 4.32 -7.01
CA ALA A 65 3.09 4.58 -7.81
C ALA A 65 2.01 5.28 -6.98
N TRP A 66 1.81 4.84 -5.73
CA TRP A 66 0.88 5.52 -4.83
C TRP A 66 1.33 6.95 -4.52
N MET A 67 2.62 7.14 -4.24
CA MET A 67 3.16 8.48 -3.96
C MET A 67 2.90 9.44 -5.12
N LEU A 68 3.05 8.96 -6.35
CA LEU A 68 2.89 9.76 -7.56
C LEU A 68 1.43 9.98 -7.97
N THR A 69 0.57 9.00 -7.79
CA THR A 69 -0.80 9.01 -8.35
C THR A 69 -1.90 9.00 -7.31
N GLY A 70 -1.60 8.58 -6.08
CA GLY A 70 -2.62 8.35 -5.05
C GLY A 70 -3.38 7.04 -5.21
N GLU A 71 -3.10 6.29 -6.26
CA GLU A 71 -3.75 5.00 -6.51
C GLU A 71 -2.94 3.86 -5.92
N GLY A 72 -3.65 2.83 -5.46
CA GLY A 72 -3.03 1.66 -4.86
C GLY A 72 -2.77 1.82 -3.36
N SER A 73 -1.95 0.94 -2.83
CA SER A 73 -1.58 0.96 -1.43
C SER A 73 -0.38 1.89 -1.18
N PRO A 74 -0.35 2.63 -0.04
CA PRO A 74 0.79 3.48 0.32
C PRO A 74 2.11 2.71 0.42
N TYR A 75 2.07 1.45 0.81
CA TYR A 75 3.26 0.61 1.02
C TYR A 75 3.28 -0.56 0.06
N ASN A 76 4.48 -0.99 -0.31
CA ASN A 76 4.64 -2.21 -1.10
C ASN A 76 4.24 -3.41 -0.25
N ARG A 77 3.44 -4.31 -0.83
CA ARG A 77 3.06 -5.53 -0.13
C ARG A 77 4.16 -6.57 -0.27
N ASP A 78 4.49 -7.21 0.83
CA ASP A 78 5.25 -8.46 0.79
C ASP A 78 4.33 -9.53 0.20
N LYS A 79 4.80 -10.24 -0.84
CA LYS A 79 4.05 -11.32 -1.48
C LYS A 79 3.71 -12.45 -0.52
N ILE A 80 4.58 -12.71 0.45
CA ILE A 80 4.35 -13.74 1.47
C ILE A 80 3.22 -13.31 2.40
N ASP A 81 3.23 -12.06 2.86
CA ASP A 81 2.18 -11.52 3.71
C ASP A 81 0.84 -11.51 2.99
N LEU A 82 0.83 -11.08 1.72
CA LEU A 82 -0.37 -11.10 0.90
C LEU A 82 -0.91 -12.53 0.75
N PHE A 83 -0.04 -13.49 0.50
CA PHE A 83 -0.41 -14.90 0.38
C PHE A 83 -1.06 -15.42 1.67
N HIS A 84 -0.46 -15.10 2.84
CA HIS A 84 -1.01 -15.47 4.13
C HIS A 84 -2.37 -14.82 4.41
N GLN A 85 -2.53 -13.55 4.06
CA GLN A 85 -3.81 -12.85 4.21
C GLN A 85 -4.90 -13.48 3.36
N VAL A 86 -4.60 -13.78 2.11
CA VAL A 86 -5.55 -14.40 1.18
C VAL A 86 -5.91 -15.81 1.64
N MET A 87 -4.93 -16.62 2.01
CA MET A 87 -5.15 -17.97 2.53
C MET A 87 -6.07 -17.93 3.75
N GLY A 88 -5.76 -17.05 4.71
CA GLY A 88 -6.54 -16.90 5.92
C GLY A 88 -7.99 -16.51 5.64
N ALA A 89 -8.22 -15.60 4.69
CA ALA A 89 -9.56 -15.16 4.29
C ALA A 89 -10.37 -16.29 3.64
N VAL A 90 -9.74 -17.08 2.77
CA VAL A 90 -10.38 -18.22 2.10
C VAL A 90 -10.76 -19.29 3.14
N ASP A 91 -9.83 -19.64 4.01
CA ASP A 91 -10.06 -20.68 5.03
C ASP A 91 -11.11 -20.25 6.05
N ALA A 92 -11.10 -18.98 6.46
CA ALA A 92 -12.12 -18.44 7.36
C ALA A 92 -13.51 -18.45 6.72
N PHE A 93 -13.61 -18.12 5.44
CA PHE A 93 -14.88 -18.17 4.70
C PHE A 93 -15.40 -19.62 4.63
N ILE A 94 -14.55 -20.55 4.25
CA ILE A 94 -14.92 -21.98 4.14
C ILE A 94 -15.42 -22.50 5.50
N ALA A 95 -14.72 -22.18 6.58
CA ALA A 95 -15.09 -22.59 7.93
C ALA A 95 -16.43 -21.98 8.37
N ARG A 96 -16.62 -20.66 8.13
CA ARG A 96 -17.82 -19.95 8.53
C ARG A 96 -19.07 -20.43 7.79
N GLU A 97 -18.95 -20.69 6.50
CA GLU A 97 -20.07 -21.15 5.66
C GLU A 97 -20.23 -22.67 5.69
N ASN A 98 -19.35 -23.35 6.40
CA ASN A 98 -19.36 -24.81 6.54
C ASN A 98 -19.47 -25.54 5.18
N CYS A 99 -18.75 -25.01 4.17
CA CYS A 99 -18.74 -25.62 2.83
C CYS A 99 -17.50 -26.48 2.64
N GLN A 100 -17.59 -27.41 1.69
CA GLN A 100 -16.46 -28.24 1.29
C GLN A 100 -15.94 -27.76 -0.05
N VAL A 101 -14.64 -27.55 -0.12
CA VAL A 101 -13.97 -27.07 -1.33
C VAL A 101 -12.79 -28.00 -1.63
N GLU A 102 -12.76 -28.52 -2.84
CA GLU A 102 -11.66 -29.38 -3.29
C GLU A 102 -10.32 -28.60 -3.25
N PRO A 103 -9.19 -29.28 -2.93
CA PRO A 103 -7.89 -28.60 -2.84
C PRO A 103 -7.51 -27.81 -4.09
N ASP A 104 -7.78 -28.35 -5.27
CA ASP A 104 -7.48 -27.64 -6.53
C ASP A 104 -8.30 -26.37 -6.68
N LYS A 105 -9.58 -26.41 -6.30
CA LYS A 105 -10.46 -25.26 -6.34
C LYS A 105 -10.00 -24.20 -5.33
N ARG A 106 -9.59 -24.64 -4.13
CA ARG A 106 -9.06 -23.73 -3.10
C ARG A 106 -7.85 -22.97 -3.61
N LEU A 107 -6.90 -23.66 -4.25
CA LEU A 107 -5.71 -23.02 -4.84
C LEU A 107 -6.08 -22.02 -5.94
N LYS A 108 -7.06 -22.34 -6.78
CA LYS A 108 -7.54 -21.42 -7.81
C LYS A 108 -8.15 -20.16 -7.21
N LEU A 109 -8.92 -20.30 -6.13
CA LEU A 109 -9.49 -19.14 -5.42
C LEU A 109 -8.41 -18.26 -4.82
N ILE A 110 -7.41 -18.86 -4.19
CA ILE A 110 -6.27 -18.12 -3.60
C ILE A 110 -5.52 -17.37 -4.70
N ARG A 111 -5.19 -18.05 -5.79
CA ARG A 111 -4.47 -17.43 -6.92
C ARG A 111 -5.25 -16.24 -7.51
N PHE A 112 -6.55 -16.42 -7.72
CA PHE A 112 -7.38 -15.33 -8.24
C PHE A 112 -7.37 -14.11 -7.32
N LEU A 113 -7.50 -14.32 -6.01
CA LEU A 113 -7.51 -13.21 -5.03
C LEU A 113 -6.16 -12.52 -4.94
N ILE A 114 -5.06 -13.26 -5.07
CA ILE A 114 -3.72 -12.68 -5.12
C ILE A 114 -3.57 -11.80 -6.37
N ASP A 115 -3.94 -12.33 -7.53
CA ASP A 115 -3.88 -11.59 -8.79
C ASP A 115 -4.75 -10.32 -8.73
N TYR A 116 -5.94 -10.44 -8.17
CA TYR A 116 -6.83 -9.30 -7.96
C TYR A 116 -6.18 -8.23 -7.08
N ALA A 117 -5.60 -8.63 -5.95
CA ALA A 117 -4.95 -7.71 -5.02
C ALA A 117 -3.74 -7.01 -5.66
N GLU A 118 -2.95 -7.73 -6.44
CA GLU A 118 -1.82 -7.16 -7.16
C GLU A 118 -2.25 -6.13 -8.21
N GLN A 119 -3.34 -6.40 -8.92
CA GLN A 119 -3.86 -5.48 -9.94
C GLN A 119 -4.51 -4.23 -9.36
N HIS A 120 -5.20 -4.36 -8.22
CA HIS A 120 -6.00 -3.29 -7.62
C HIS A 120 -5.34 -2.61 -6.42
N GLY A 121 -4.18 -3.10 -5.99
CA GLY A 121 -3.39 -2.50 -4.92
C GLY A 121 -3.94 -2.72 -3.51
N GLU A 122 -5.13 -3.28 -3.37
CA GLU A 122 -5.76 -3.53 -2.07
C GLU A 122 -6.37 -4.91 -2.01
N PHE A 123 -6.23 -5.52 -0.84
CA PHE A 123 -6.97 -6.73 -0.47
C PHE A 123 -7.74 -6.45 0.81
N THR A 124 -9.07 -6.58 0.76
CA THR A 124 -9.93 -6.46 1.91
C THR A 124 -10.75 -7.73 2.09
N GLU A 125 -11.11 -8.02 3.33
CA GLU A 125 -11.98 -9.17 3.62
C GLU A 125 -13.34 -9.05 2.90
N GLU A 126 -13.85 -7.84 2.75
CA GLU A 126 -15.11 -7.58 2.06
C GLU A 126 -15.05 -7.99 0.58
N VAL A 127 -13.97 -7.62 -0.11
CA VAL A 127 -13.76 -8.00 -1.51
C VAL A 127 -13.61 -9.51 -1.63
N ALA A 128 -12.84 -10.12 -0.75
CA ALA A 128 -12.66 -11.57 -0.72
C ALA A 128 -13.99 -12.30 -0.52
N GLU A 129 -14.78 -11.87 0.45
CA GLU A 129 -16.08 -12.47 0.75
C GLU A 129 -17.03 -12.37 -0.42
N LYS A 130 -17.12 -11.21 -1.06
CA LYS A 130 -17.96 -10.99 -2.22
C LYS A 130 -17.63 -11.95 -3.36
N TYR A 131 -16.34 -12.09 -3.65
CA TYR A 131 -15.87 -13.02 -4.68
C TYR A 131 -16.15 -14.48 -4.31
N LEU A 132 -15.84 -14.87 -3.08
CA LEU A 132 -15.99 -16.24 -2.62
C LEU A 132 -17.47 -16.67 -2.60
N ARG A 133 -18.39 -15.78 -2.24
CA ARG A 133 -19.83 -16.07 -2.31
C ARG A 133 -20.30 -16.34 -3.72
N SER A 134 -19.72 -15.70 -4.72
CA SER A 134 -20.10 -15.93 -6.13
C SER A 134 -19.43 -17.17 -6.72
N ALA A 135 -18.30 -17.61 -6.18
CA ALA A 135 -17.47 -18.69 -6.72
C ALA A 135 -17.73 -20.06 -6.08
N ILE A 136 -18.32 -20.07 -4.88
CA ILE A 136 -18.59 -21.29 -4.12
C ILE A 136 -20.14 -21.56 -4.04
#